data_7ad2004901553c54c93ac9b9584030ac
#
_entry.id   7ad2004901553c54c93ac9b9584030ac
#
_cell.length_a   1.000
_cell.length_b   1.000
_cell.length_c   1.000
_cell.angle_alpha   90.00
_cell.angle_beta   90.00
_cell.angle_gamma   90.00
#
_symmetry.space_group_name_H-M   'P 1'
#
loop_
_entity.id
_entity.type
_entity.pdbx_description
1 polymer ?
#
loop_
_entity_poly.entity_id
_entity_poly.type
_entity_poly.pdbx_seq_one_letter_code
_entity_poly.pdbx_strand_id
1 'polypeptide(L)'
;MNMKNNKISLKKGLSKSTKIGTYTFLVSLFLLVILVIINLLIAALPPSLIVFDTTPTGLYTISESTQDFIDTIGEPVTIHWICPGGAKDPTFETFLERYTSLSKHFKYDILDPIADPDCLSPYIAETDPQPSAFSLIIESGRRHRLIDYQELFYYYNEYLAENYGMTSPVPYSAYMYYNSYPYFIFSSAEQQGYPTETYFYGDDIITKGVEYVILERIPHIYITEGHGESTLSAMLLQYLADNNIGHEYLRTVTAGEIPADASCLVIYAP
;
A
#
# COMPACT_ATOMS: atom_id res chain seq x y z
N MET A 1 -47.86 -75.27 44.90
CA MET A 1 -46.74 -75.18 43.95
C MET A 1 -46.51 -73.69 43.68
N ASN A 2 -45.49 -73.13 44.34
CA ASN A 2 -45.34 -71.64 44.48
C ASN A 2 -44.16 -71.25 43.61
N MET A 3 -44.44 -70.59 42.48
CA MET A 3 -43.38 -70.05 41.66
C MET A 3 -43.06 -68.59 42.13
N LYS A 4 -41.88 -68.47 42.76
CA LYS A 4 -41.29 -67.16 43.13
C LYS A 4 -40.77 -66.44 41.86
N ASN A 5 -41.37 -65.34 41.47
CA ASN A 5 -40.82 -64.41 40.52
C ASN A 5 -39.56 -63.73 41.04
N ASN A 6 -38.42 -64.00 40.46
CA ASN A 6 -37.15 -63.38 40.75
C ASN A 6 -36.98 -62.15 39.85
N LYS A 7 -37.34 -60.94 40.36
CA LYS A 7 -37.04 -59.66 39.66
C LYS A 7 -35.55 -59.35 39.86
N ILE A 8 -34.76 -59.51 38.83
CA ILE A 8 -33.36 -59.06 38.78
C ILE A 8 -33.36 -57.53 38.69
N SER A 9 -32.99 -56.88 39.79
CA SER A 9 -32.76 -55.43 39.83
C SER A 9 -31.37 -55.11 39.28
N LEU A 10 -31.29 -54.70 38.02
CA LEU A 10 -30.07 -54.17 37.40
C LEU A 10 -29.86 -52.67 37.70
N LYS A 11 -29.56 -52.36 38.97
CA LYS A 11 -28.97 -51.08 39.35
C LYS A 11 -27.48 -51.25 39.61
N LYS A 12 -26.67 -51.50 38.56
CA LYS A 12 -25.21 -51.37 38.63
C LYS A 12 -24.87 -49.88 38.56
N GLY A 13 -24.75 -49.20 39.69
CA GLY A 13 -24.19 -47.84 39.73
C GLY A 13 -22.75 -47.87 39.23
N LEU A 14 -22.43 -46.98 38.31
CA LEU A 14 -21.09 -46.78 37.80
C LEU A 14 -20.09 -46.64 38.96
N SER A 15 -18.95 -47.31 38.89
CA SER A 15 -17.90 -47.20 39.90
C SER A 15 -17.37 -45.79 40.05
N LYS A 16 -16.84 -45.37 41.19
CA LYS A 16 -16.25 -44.05 41.41
C LYS A 16 -15.22 -43.70 40.34
N SER A 17 -14.41 -44.64 39.93
CA SER A 17 -13.39 -44.52 38.88
C SER A 17 -14.01 -44.22 37.51
N THR A 18 -15.12 -44.92 37.15
CA THR A 18 -15.83 -44.71 35.87
C THR A 18 -16.50 -43.33 35.83
N LYS A 19 -17.03 -42.86 36.95
CA LYS A 19 -17.63 -41.50 37.02
C LYS A 19 -16.59 -40.40 36.85
N ILE A 20 -15.39 -40.55 37.46
CA ILE A 20 -14.28 -39.60 37.33
C ILE A 20 -13.79 -39.61 35.88
N GLY A 21 -13.57 -40.76 35.27
CA GLY A 21 -13.12 -40.90 33.89
C GLY A 21 -14.12 -40.29 32.90
N THR A 22 -15.43 -40.50 33.09
CA THR A 22 -16.48 -39.88 32.26
C THR A 22 -16.50 -38.35 32.40
N TYR A 23 -16.37 -37.84 33.63
CA TYR A 23 -16.31 -36.39 33.87
C TYR A 23 -15.10 -35.76 33.19
N THR A 24 -13.90 -36.36 33.36
CA THR A 24 -12.69 -35.86 32.70
C THR A 24 -12.82 -35.89 31.20
N PHE A 25 -13.37 -36.95 30.62
CA PHE A 25 -13.64 -37.02 29.18
C PHE A 25 -14.59 -35.93 28.69
N LEU A 26 -15.70 -35.69 29.39
CA LEU A 26 -16.66 -34.63 29.03
C LEU A 26 -16.04 -33.25 29.13
N VAL A 27 -15.22 -32.97 30.17
CA VAL A 27 -14.50 -31.69 30.32
C VAL A 27 -13.49 -31.51 29.18
N SER A 28 -12.71 -32.56 28.84
CA SER A 28 -11.77 -32.50 27.73
C SER A 28 -12.47 -32.26 26.37
N LEU A 29 -13.59 -32.95 26.14
CA LEU A 29 -14.40 -32.76 24.94
C LEU A 29 -14.96 -31.35 24.86
N PHE A 30 -15.44 -30.81 25.99
CA PHE A 30 -15.97 -29.43 26.06
C PHE A 30 -14.87 -28.40 25.75
N LEU A 31 -13.66 -28.56 26.33
CA LEU A 31 -12.51 -27.71 26.03
C LEU A 31 -12.11 -27.76 24.55
N LEU A 32 -12.13 -28.98 23.96
CA LEU A 32 -11.85 -29.15 22.54
C LEU A 32 -12.88 -28.43 21.67
N VAL A 33 -14.17 -28.51 22.00
CA VAL A 33 -15.24 -27.81 21.31
C VAL A 33 -15.07 -26.28 21.42
N ILE A 34 -14.73 -25.78 22.61
CA ILE A 34 -14.43 -24.34 22.81
C ILE A 34 -13.25 -23.92 21.91
N LEU A 35 -12.18 -24.70 21.88
CA LEU A 35 -10.99 -24.41 21.06
C LEU A 35 -11.33 -24.36 19.57
N VAL A 36 -12.18 -25.26 19.08
CA VAL A 36 -12.66 -25.27 17.70
C VAL A 36 -13.52 -24.03 17.43
N ILE A 37 -14.43 -23.67 18.35
CA ILE A 37 -15.28 -22.48 18.21
C ILE A 37 -14.41 -21.20 18.15
N ILE A 38 -13.42 -21.08 19.06
CA ILE A 38 -12.50 -19.94 19.06
C ILE A 38 -11.74 -19.84 17.73
N ASN A 39 -11.26 -20.99 17.23
CA ASN A 39 -10.54 -21.01 15.93
C ASN A 39 -11.45 -20.60 14.76
N LEU A 40 -12.69 -21.06 14.75
CA LEU A 40 -13.69 -20.64 13.74
C LEU A 40 -14.06 -19.15 13.86
N LEU A 41 -14.16 -18.64 15.09
CA LEU A 41 -14.39 -17.21 15.30
C LEU A 41 -13.23 -16.35 14.80
N ILE A 42 -11.98 -16.75 15.11
CA ILE A 42 -10.79 -16.07 14.59
C ILE A 42 -10.75 -16.11 13.06
N ALA A 43 -11.03 -17.27 12.47
CA ALA A 43 -11.07 -17.42 11.01
C ALA A 43 -12.20 -16.60 10.31
N ALA A 44 -13.24 -16.24 11.06
CA ALA A 44 -14.34 -15.42 10.56
C ALA A 44 -14.11 -13.91 10.74
N LEU A 45 -13.07 -13.51 11.48
CA LEU A 45 -12.74 -12.11 11.65
C LEU A 45 -12.03 -11.57 10.39
N PRO A 46 -12.31 -10.32 9.99
CA PRO A 46 -11.60 -9.71 8.89
C PRO A 46 -10.09 -9.62 9.20
N PRO A 47 -9.22 -9.78 8.17
CA PRO A 47 -7.77 -9.73 8.33
C PRO A 47 -7.26 -8.48 9.06
N SER A 48 -7.94 -7.35 8.88
CA SER A 48 -7.64 -6.08 9.54
C SER A 48 -7.63 -6.13 11.07
N LEU A 49 -8.35 -7.10 11.68
CA LEU A 49 -8.42 -7.27 13.14
C LEU A 49 -7.46 -8.35 13.68
N ILE A 50 -6.92 -9.21 12.82
CA ILE A 50 -6.15 -10.38 13.23
C ILE A 50 -4.66 -10.23 12.91
N VAL A 51 -4.33 -9.54 11.82
CA VAL A 51 -2.95 -9.36 11.37
C VAL A 51 -2.36 -8.14 12.07
N PHE A 52 -1.46 -8.39 13.03
CA PHE A 52 -0.66 -7.35 13.65
C PHE A 52 0.65 -7.22 12.85
N ASP A 53 0.95 -6.01 12.42
CA ASP A 53 2.26 -5.71 11.86
C ASP A 53 3.30 -5.78 12.98
N THR A 54 4.11 -6.83 12.95
CA THR A 54 5.19 -7.06 13.92
C THR A 54 6.54 -6.58 13.41
N THR A 55 6.57 -5.92 12.25
CA THR A 55 7.80 -5.33 11.74
C THR A 55 8.21 -4.17 12.63
N PRO A 56 9.52 -3.98 12.92
CA PRO A 56 9.99 -2.91 13.78
C PRO A 56 9.62 -1.51 13.26
N THR A 57 9.29 -1.40 11.99
CA THR A 57 9.01 -0.14 11.25
C THR A 57 7.53 0.07 10.94
N GLY A 58 6.63 -0.88 11.30
CA GLY A 58 5.21 -0.78 10.93
C GLY A 58 4.99 -0.72 9.42
N LEU A 59 5.80 -1.47 8.65
CA LEU A 59 5.95 -1.35 7.19
C LEU A 59 4.62 -1.39 6.40
N TYR A 60 3.61 -2.04 6.93
CA TYR A 60 2.31 -2.19 6.27
C TYR A 60 1.16 -1.63 7.11
N THR A 61 1.48 -0.70 8.00
CA THR A 61 0.48 0.00 8.80
C THR A 61 -0.15 1.12 7.98
N ILE A 62 -1.47 1.21 8.01
CA ILE A 62 -2.21 2.32 7.42
C ILE A 62 -2.34 3.40 8.47
N SER A 63 -1.93 4.63 8.14
CA SER A 63 -1.93 5.76 9.04
C SER A 63 -3.36 6.23 9.37
N GLU A 64 -3.53 6.86 10.53
CA GLU A 64 -4.80 7.46 10.92
C GLU A 64 -5.21 8.58 9.94
N SER A 65 -4.25 9.36 9.43
CA SER A 65 -4.49 10.39 8.42
C SER A 65 -5.02 9.82 7.09
N THR A 66 -4.53 8.65 6.67
CA THR A 66 -5.07 7.93 5.51
C THR A 66 -6.51 7.47 5.75
N GLN A 67 -6.81 6.92 6.93
CA GLN A 67 -8.16 6.50 7.27
C GLN A 67 -9.13 7.68 7.25
N ASP A 68 -8.77 8.80 7.90
CA ASP A 68 -9.57 10.03 7.92
C ASP A 68 -9.81 10.56 6.50
N PHE A 69 -8.79 10.54 5.64
CA PHE A 69 -8.92 10.98 4.25
C PHE A 69 -9.87 10.07 3.46
N ILE A 70 -9.69 8.74 3.55
CA ILE A 70 -10.50 7.76 2.82
C ILE A 70 -11.98 7.87 3.23
N ASP A 71 -12.28 8.15 4.49
CA ASP A 71 -13.65 8.32 4.98
C ASP A 71 -14.36 9.53 4.32
N THR A 72 -13.63 10.48 3.78
CA THR A 72 -14.20 11.61 3.02
C THR A 72 -14.60 11.26 1.59
N ILE A 73 -14.13 10.11 1.07
CA ILE A 73 -14.29 9.75 -0.34
C ILE A 73 -15.64 9.07 -0.57
N GLY A 74 -16.47 9.69 -1.42
CA GLY A 74 -17.81 9.19 -1.77
C GLY A 74 -17.93 8.58 -3.17
N GLU A 75 -16.84 8.54 -3.95
CA GLU A 75 -16.82 8.01 -5.32
C GLU A 75 -16.04 6.69 -5.42
N PRO A 76 -16.36 5.83 -6.41
CA PRO A 76 -15.68 4.55 -6.58
C PRO A 76 -14.22 4.74 -6.98
N VAL A 77 -13.32 3.99 -6.33
CA VAL A 77 -11.91 3.87 -6.68
C VAL A 77 -11.55 2.41 -6.82
N THR A 78 -10.88 2.06 -7.92
CA THR A 78 -10.36 0.72 -8.17
C THR A 78 -8.85 0.74 -8.18
N ILE A 79 -8.23 -0.20 -7.48
CA ILE A 79 -6.78 -0.41 -7.49
C ILE A 79 -6.52 -1.69 -8.29
N HIS A 80 -5.96 -1.56 -9.47
CA HIS A 80 -5.57 -2.71 -10.29
C HIS A 80 -4.13 -3.10 -9.95
N TRP A 81 -3.95 -4.33 -9.48
CA TRP A 81 -2.64 -4.87 -9.12
C TRP A 81 -2.10 -5.74 -10.25
N ILE A 82 -0.97 -5.38 -10.81
CA ILE A 82 -0.36 -6.08 -11.95
C ILE A 82 0.40 -7.31 -11.43
N CYS A 83 -0.11 -8.50 -11.73
CA CYS A 83 0.43 -9.79 -11.27
C CYS A 83 0.70 -10.72 -12.46
N PRO A 84 1.83 -10.59 -13.16
CA PRO A 84 2.16 -11.42 -14.30
C PRO A 84 2.20 -12.91 -13.95
N GLY A 85 1.47 -13.74 -14.68
CA GLY A 85 1.36 -15.18 -14.43
C GLY A 85 0.68 -15.54 -13.12
N GLY A 86 -0.12 -14.63 -12.55
CA GLY A 86 -0.79 -14.82 -11.27
C GLY A 86 0.13 -14.84 -10.07
N ALA A 87 1.41 -14.41 -10.22
CA ALA A 87 2.32 -14.29 -9.09
C ALA A 87 1.86 -13.20 -8.13
N LYS A 88 1.85 -13.50 -6.83
CA LYS A 88 1.40 -12.57 -5.79
C LYS A 88 2.43 -12.53 -4.65
N ASP A 89 2.61 -11.36 -4.08
CA ASP A 89 3.24 -11.19 -2.78
C ASP A 89 2.17 -11.24 -1.69
N PRO A 90 2.14 -12.27 -0.82
CA PRO A 90 1.08 -12.41 0.19
C PRO A 90 1.04 -11.26 1.20
N THR A 91 2.19 -10.62 1.47
CA THR A 91 2.28 -9.51 2.41
C THR A 91 1.66 -8.25 1.80
N PHE A 92 1.99 -7.99 0.54
CA PHE A 92 1.42 -6.86 -0.20
C PHE A 92 -0.07 -7.07 -0.50
N GLU A 93 -0.50 -8.31 -0.79
CA GLU A 93 -1.93 -8.64 -0.93
C GLU A 93 -2.70 -8.31 0.35
N THR A 94 -2.18 -8.73 1.52
CA THR A 94 -2.78 -8.40 2.81
C THR A 94 -2.87 -6.89 3.05
N PHE A 95 -1.84 -6.14 2.66
CA PHE A 95 -1.88 -4.68 2.74
C PHE A 95 -2.98 -4.08 1.87
N LEU A 96 -3.10 -4.51 0.61
CA LEU A 96 -4.14 -4.03 -0.32
C LEU A 96 -5.55 -4.39 0.18
N GLU A 97 -5.75 -5.59 0.71
CA GLU A 97 -7.01 -6.00 1.32
C GLU A 97 -7.40 -5.08 2.49
N ARG A 98 -6.44 -4.76 3.35
CA ARG A 98 -6.66 -3.85 4.48
C ARG A 98 -6.97 -2.43 3.99
N TYR A 99 -6.19 -1.92 3.04
CA TYR A 99 -6.36 -0.59 2.47
C TYR A 99 -7.74 -0.44 1.82
N THR A 100 -8.14 -1.39 0.98
CA THR A 100 -9.44 -1.34 0.30
C THR A 100 -10.63 -1.60 1.24
N SER A 101 -10.42 -2.28 2.37
CA SER A 101 -11.46 -2.49 3.39
C SER A 101 -11.83 -1.23 4.19
N LEU A 102 -11.01 -0.16 4.11
CA LEU A 102 -11.30 1.11 4.79
C LEU A 102 -12.56 1.80 4.25
N SER A 103 -12.91 1.58 2.98
CA SER A 103 -14.11 2.17 2.39
C SER A 103 -14.86 1.16 1.50
N LYS A 104 -16.19 1.18 1.59
CA LYS A 104 -17.07 0.42 0.67
C LYS A 104 -16.96 0.86 -0.80
N HIS A 105 -16.37 2.03 -1.05
CA HIS A 105 -16.16 2.58 -2.39
C HIS A 105 -14.88 2.07 -3.03
N PHE A 106 -14.02 1.43 -2.25
CA PHE A 106 -12.74 0.91 -2.71
C PHE A 106 -12.83 -0.57 -3.01
N LYS A 107 -12.15 -0.97 -4.04
CA LYS A 107 -11.89 -2.38 -4.38
C LYS A 107 -10.52 -2.50 -5.02
N TYR A 108 -9.93 -3.69 -4.96
CA TYR A 108 -8.81 -4.02 -5.83
C TYR A 108 -9.17 -5.21 -6.71
N ASP A 109 -8.54 -5.30 -7.85
CA ASP A 109 -8.57 -6.46 -8.74
C ASP A 109 -7.17 -6.74 -9.31
N ILE A 110 -7.01 -7.87 -9.98
CA ILE A 110 -5.73 -8.33 -10.48
C ILE A 110 -5.74 -8.25 -11.99
N LEU A 111 -4.71 -7.61 -12.56
CA LEU A 111 -4.41 -7.64 -13.98
C LEU A 111 -3.24 -8.60 -14.24
N ASP A 112 -3.44 -9.59 -15.10
CA ASP A 112 -2.39 -10.53 -15.49
C ASP A 112 -2.07 -10.37 -16.99
N PRO A 113 -1.00 -9.62 -17.32
CA PRO A 113 -0.61 -9.38 -18.72
C PRO A 113 -0.12 -10.65 -19.45
N ILE A 114 0.15 -11.74 -18.73
CA ILE A 114 0.49 -13.02 -19.36
C ILE A 114 -0.77 -13.77 -19.80
N ALA A 115 -1.83 -13.72 -18.97
CA ALA A 115 -3.10 -14.33 -19.28
C ALA A 115 -3.93 -13.49 -20.27
N ASP A 116 -3.87 -12.16 -20.14
CA ASP A 116 -4.55 -11.18 -21.00
C ASP A 116 -3.57 -10.06 -21.39
N PRO A 117 -2.86 -10.17 -22.53
CA PRO A 117 -1.87 -9.18 -22.97
C PRO A 117 -2.45 -7.78 -23.21
N ASP A 118 -3.74 -7.66 -23.46
CA ASP A 118 -4.40 -6.39 -23.74
C ASP A 118 -4.91 -5.68 -22.46
N CYS A 119 -4.81 -6.31 -21.29
CA CYS A 119 -5.38 -5.78 -20.05
C CYS A 119 -4.80 -4.42 -19.63
N LEU A 120 -3.58 -4.09 -20.07
CA LEU A 120 -2.93 -2.81 -19.76
C LEU A 120 -3.18 -1.72 -20.81
N SER A 121 -3.69 -2.08 -21.98
CA SER A 121 -3.88 -1.15 -23.11
C SER A 121 -4.78 0.07 -22.80
N PRO A 122 -5.77 0.01 -21.89
CA PRO A 122 -6.55 1.19 -21.50
C PRO A 122 -5.77 2.22 -20.70
N TYR A 123 -4.64 1.82 -20.10
CA TYR A 123 -3.90 2.59 -19.11
C TYR A 123 -2.54 3.08 -19.59
N ILE A 124 -1.93 2.36 -20.54
CA ILE A 124 -0.55 2.56 -20.96
C ILE A 124 -0.50 2.54 -22.48
N ALA A 125 0.14 3.56 -23.09
CA ALA A 125 0.35 3.57 -24.52
C ALA A 125 1.38 2.50 -24.93
N GLU A 126 1.26 1.97 -26.16
CA GLU A 126 2.21 0.96 -26.67
C GLU A 126 3.68 1.45 -26.69
N THR A 127 3.89 2.78 -26.73
CA THR A 127 5.21 3.41 -26.75
C THR A 127 5.81 3.61 -25.37
N ASP A 128 5.00 3.44 -24.31
CA ASP A 128 5.45 3.68 -22.95
C ASP A 128 6.18 2.46 -22.39
N PRO A 129 7.10 2.66 -21.43
CA PRO A 129 7.73 1.55 -20.72
C PRO A 129 6.67 0.67 -20.05
N GLN A 130 6.84 -0.63 -20.17
CA GLN A 130 5.97 -1.56 -19.45
C GLN A 130 6.24 -1.46 -17.93
N PRO A 131 5.21 -1.41 -17.09
CA PRO A 131 5.36 -1.36 -15.65
C PRO A 131 6.00 -2.64 -15.12
N SER A 132 6.71 -2.52 -14.01
CA SER A 132 7.26 -3.68 -13.32
C SER A 132 6.16 -4.57 -12.74
N ALA A 133 6.48 -5.84 -12.47
CA ALA A 133 5.56 -6.71 -11.73
C ALA A 133 5.21 -6.08 -10.36
N PHE A 134 3.99 -6.29 -9.92
CA PHE A 134 3.40 -5.76 -8.68
C PHE A 134 3.10 -4.25 -8.69
N SER A 135 3.31 -3.55 -9.81
CA SER A 135 2.86 -2.16 -9.99
C SER A 135 1.35 -2.04 -9.84
N LEU A 136 0.90 -0.83 -9.54
CA LEU A 136 -0.51 -0.52 -9.31
C LEU A 136 -1.02 0.47 -10.35
N ILE A 137 -2.25 0.30 -10.78
CA ILE A 137 -3.01 1.33 -11.49
C ILE A 137 -4.20 1.70 -10.62
N ILE A 138 -4.24 2.94 -10.18
CA ILE A 138 -5.36 3.48 -9.40
C ILE A 138 -6.28 4.19 -10.36
N GLU A 139 -7.57 3.86 -10.35
CA GLU A 139 -8.57 4.38 -11.28
C GLU A 139 -9.79 4.90 -10.56
N SER A 140 -10.31 6.03 -11.02
CA SER A 140 -11.63 6.56 -10.68
C SER A 140 -12.44 6.82 -11.96
N GLY A 141 -13.66 7.32 -11.83
CA GLY A 141 -14.45 7.76 -13.00
C GLY A 141 -13.85 8.93 -13.77
N ARG A 142 -12.80 9.58 -13.28
CA ARG A 142 -12.19 10.78 -13.85
C ARG A 142 -10.89 10.50 -14.60
N ARG A 143 -10.00 9.74 -13.99
CA ARG A 143 -8.65 9.43 -14.51
C ARG A 143 -8.05 8.22 -13.81
N HIS A 144 -6.90 7.81 -14.30
CA HIS A 144 -6.08 6.78 -13.66
C HIS A 144 -4.66 7.30 -13.39
N ARG A 145 -3.93 6.60 -12.51
CA ARG A 145 -2.51 6.82 -12.23
C ARG A 145 -1.81 5.47 -12.11
N LEU A 146 -0.76 5.29 -12.87
CA LEU A 146 0.19 4.19 -12.71
C LEU A 146 1.18 4.54 -11.59
N ILE A 147 1.43 3.60 -10.71
CA ILE A 147 2.48 3.64 -9.68
C ILE A 147 3.34 2.40 -9.88
N ASP A 148 4.59 2.59 -10.29
CA ASP A 148 5.52 1.46 -10.39
C ASP A 148 5.80 0.90 -9.00
N TYR A 149 5.97 -0.44 -8.90
CA TYR A 149 6.19 -1.10 -7.62
C TYR A 149 7.37 -0.53 -6.84
N GLN A 150 8.42 -0.10 -7.53
CA GLN A 150 9.61 0.48 -6.90
C GLN A 150 9.33 1.87 -6.29
N GLU A 151 8.35 2.60 -6.78
CA GLU A 151 7.95 3.90 -6.22
C GLU A 151 7.35 3.76 -4.82
N LEU A 152 6.85 2.58 -4.46
CA LEU A 152 6.33 2.30 -3.12
C LEU A 152 7.42 2.26 -2.04
N PHE A 153 8.69 2.36 -2.42
CA PHE A 153 9.81 2.24 -1.51
C PHE A 153 10.66 3.50 -1.45
N TYR A 154 11.15 3.80 -0.25
CA TYR A 154 12.13 4.84 0.03
C TYR A 154 13.43 4.20 0.47
N TYR A 155 14.53 4.87 0.20
CA TYR A 155 15.88 4.36 0.36
C TYR A 155 16.68 5.25 1.30
N TYR A 156 17.36 4.64 2.26
CA TYR A 156 18.19 5.30 3.25
C TYR A 156 19.55 4.63 3.36
N ASN A 157 20.57 5.42 3.65
CA ASN A 157 21.91 4.92 3.89
C ASN A 157 22.59 5.79 4.95
N GLU A 158 23.09 5.15 6.01
CA GLU A 158 23.70 5.84 7.14
C GLU A 158 24.90 6.69 6.75
N TYR A 159 25.77 6.21 5.84
CA TYR A 159 26.91 6.96 5.34
C TYR A 159 26.49 8.27 4.66
N LEU A 160 25.37 8.26 3.93
CA LEU A 160 24.85 9.46 3.27
C LEU A 160 24.24 10.43 4.27
N ALA A 161 23.63 9.93 5.33
CA ALA A 161 23.13 10.77 6.41
C ALA A 161 24.27 11.53 7.09
N GLU A 162 25.38 10.84 7.42
CA GLU A 162 26.53 11.43 8.10
C GLU A 162 27.36 12.36 7.22
N ASN A 163 27.58 12.03 5.95
CA ASN A 163 28.53 12.74 5.10
C ASN A 163 27.89 13.74 4.14
N TYR A 164 26.61 13.58 3.81
CA TYR A 164 25.88 14.43 2.84
C TYR A 164 24.62 15.08 3.44
N GLY A 165 24.34 14.83 4.71
CA GLY A 165 23.16 15.39 5.38
C GLY A 165 21.82 14.80 4.92
N MET A 166 21.83 13.63 4.28
CA MET A 166 20.63 12.92 3.82
C MET A 166 20.01 12.11 4.98
N THR A 167 19.51 12.82 5.99
CA THR A 167 19.04 12.25 7.26
C THR A 167 17.69 11.56 7.20
N SER A 168 17.00 11.59 6.06
CA SER A 168 15.71 10.97 5.84
C SER A 168 15.74 10.05 4.63
N PRO A 169 14.92 8.98 4.59
CA PRO A 169 14.77 8.16 3.40
C PRO A 169 14.33 8.99 2.20
N VAL A 170 14.85 8.66 1.01
CA VAL A 170 14.55 9.34 -0.24
C VAL A 170 13.69 8.45 -1.15
N PRO A 171 12.78 9.02 -1.96
CA PRO A 171 11.95 8.26 -2.90
C PRO A 171 12.80 7.61 -4.00
N TYR A 172 12.24 6.61 -4.68
CA TYR A 172 12.92 5.88 -5.75
C TYR A 172 13.48 6.79 -6.85
N SER A 173 12.76 7.82 -7.23
CA SER A 173 13.22 8.80 -8.23
C SER A 173 14.51 9.50 -7.81
N ALA A 174 14.60 9.93 -6.55
CA ALA A 174 15.80 10.54 -6.00
C ALA A 174 16.94 9.51 -5.84
N TYR A 175 16.63 8.29 -5.37
CA TYR A 175 17.59 7.18 -5.31
C TYR A 175 18.21 6.91 -6.69
N MET A 176 17.42 6.82 -7.74
CA MET A 176 17.88 6.64 -9.11
C MET A 176 18.71 7.82 -9.60
N TYR A 177 18.32 9.06 -9.28
CA TYR A 177 19.08 10.27 -9.61
C TYR A 177 20.47 10.23 -8.96
N TYR A 178 20.55 9.94 -7.66
CA TYR A 178 21.83 9.85 -6.94
C TYR A 178 22.68 8.64 -7.31
N ASN A 179 22.11 7.62 -7.96
CA ASN A 179 22.86 6.49 -8.49
C ASN A 179 23.15 6.59 -9.98
N SER A 180 22.64 7.62 -10.67
CA SER A 180 23.01 7.83 -12.08
C SER A 180 24.42 8.42 -12.20
N TYR A 181 25.13 8.03 -13.27
CA TYR A 181 26.43 8.62 -13.55
C TYR A 181 26.33 10.16 -13.73
N PRO A 182 27.21 10.99 -13.14
CA PRO A 182 28.44 10.65 -12.40
C PRO A 182 28.30 10.48 -10.88
N TYR A 183 27.14 10.44 -10.34
CA TYR A 183 26.93 10.54 -8.88
C TYR A 183 27.23 9.22 -8.15
N PHE A 184 26.66 8.09 -8.53
CA PHE A 184 26.85 6.75 -7.91
C PHE A 184 26.89 6.73 -6.37
N ILE A 185 26.16 7.65 -5.70
CA ILE A 185 26.36 7.91 -4.27
C ILE A 185 25.97 6.71 -3.42
N PHE A 186 24.76 6.16 -3.61
CA PHE A 186 24.31 4.99 -2.85
C PHE A 186 25.17 3.75 -3.16
N SER A 187 25.43 3.47 -4.42
CA SER A 187 26.27 2.33 -4.83
C SER A 187 27.69 2.43 -4.29
N SER A 188 28.24 3.65 -4.19
CA SER A 188 29.57 3.87 -3.61
C SER A 188 29.59 3.64 -2.11
N ALA A 189 28.52 4.03 -1.39
CA ALA A 189 28.39 3.78 0.05
C ALA A 189 28.26 2.27 0.33
N GLU A 190 27.48 1.55 -0.47
CA GLU A 190 27.35 0.09 -0.35
C GLU A 190 28.69 -0.62 -0.56
N GLN A 191 29.49 -0.18 -1.53
CA GLN A 191 30.86 -0.72 -1.76
C GLN A 191 31.80 -0.49 -0.57
N GLN A 192 31.54 0.54 0.24
CA GLN A 192 32.28 0.85 1.46
C GLN A 192 31.74 0.10 2.69
N GLY A 193 30.70 -0.74 2.53
CA GLY A 193 30.13 -1.56 3.60
C GLY A 193 28.96 -0.93 4.35
N TYR A 194 28.39 0.14 3.80
CA TYR A 194 27.18 0.77 4.32
C TYR A 194 25.96 0.34 3.51
N PRO A 195 25.14 -0.60 4.00
CA PRO A 195 24.00 -1.13 3.24
C PRO A 195 22.93 -0.05 3.03
N THR A 196 22.27 -0.11 1.89
CA THR A 196 21.06 0.68 1.66
C THR A 196 19.87 -0.01 2.32
N GLU A 197 19.21 0.70 3.22
CA GLU A 197 17.96 0.27 3.83
C GLU A 197 16.78 0.69 2.96
N THR A 198 15.78 -0.19 2.88
CA THR A 198 14.57 0.04 2.09
C THR A 198 13.36 0.11 3.00
N TYR A 199 12.57 1.16 2.86
CA TYR A 199 11.36 1.41 3.64
C TYR A 199 10.15 1.41 2.72
N PHE A 200 9.08 0.73 3.12
CA PHE A 200 7.82 0.73 2.39
C PHE A 200 6.97 1.95 2.77
N TYR A 201 6.61 2.74 1.78
CA TYR A 201 5.76 3.94 1.90
C TYR A 201 4.45 3.81 1.14
N GLY A 202 3.98 2.57 0.94
CA GLY A 202 2.77 2.28 0.15
C GLY A 202 1.53 3.00 0.64
N ASP A 203 1.37 3.21 1.97
CA ASP A 203 0.27 3.98 2.53
C ASP A 203 0.21 5.40 1.96
N ASP A 204 1.30 6.16 2.06
CA ASP A 204 1.39 7.54 1.56
C ASP A 204 1.28 7.61 0.03
N ILE A 205 2.01 6.75 -0.69
CA ILE A 205 2.07 6.78 -2.15
C ILE A 205 0.73 6.39 -2.80
N ILE A 206 0.08 5.35 -2.28
CA ILE A 206 -1.23 4.93 -2.78
C ILE A 206 -2.29 5.98 -2.45
N THR A 207 -2.23 6.57 -1.26
CA THR A 207 -3.16 7.63 -0.85
C THR A 207 -3.03 8.87 -1.75
N LYS A 208 -1.81 9.29 -2.09
CA LYS A 208 -1.55 10.34 -3.09
C LYS A 208 -2.05 9.96 -4.48
N GLY A 209 -1.93 8.70 -4.86
CA GLY A 209 -2.51 8.19 -6.10
C GLY A 209 -4.03 8.25 -6.10
N VAL A 210 -4.67 7.88 -4.99
CA VAL A 210 -6.12 8.01 -4.81
C VAL A 210 -6.54 9.48 -4.87
N GLU A 211 -5.85 10.35 -4.14
CA GLU A 211 -6.09 11.80 -4.20
C GLU A 211 -6.05 12.31 -5.63
N TYR A 212 -5.00 11.98 -6.38
CA TYR A 212 -4.85 12.37 -7.79
C TYR A 212 -6.04 11.98 -8.65
N VAL A 213 -6.53 10.74 -8.52
CA VAL A 213 -7.59 10.26 -9.42
C VAL A 213 -8.96 10.83 -9.08
N ILE A 214 -9.20 11.28 -7.85
CA ILE A 214 -10.48 11.88 -7.43
C ILE A 214 -10.50 13.41 -7.52
N LEU A 215 -9.34 14.08 -7.62
CA LEU A 215 -9.31 15.55 -7.77
C LEU A 215 -10.19 16.01 -8.93
N GLU A 216 -11.04 17.00 -8.71
CA GLU A 216 -11.81 17.61 -9.81
C GLU A 216 -10.88 18.27 -10.82
N ARG A 217 -9.88 18.98 -10.32
CA ARG A 217 -8.87 19.68 -11.11
C ARG A 217 -7.50 19.51 -10.43
N ILE A 218 -6.50 19.14 -11.21
CA ILE A 218 -5.10 19.11 -10.76
C ILE A 218 -4.63 20.56 -10.60
N PRO A 219 -4.14 20.95 -9.41
CA PRO A 219 -3.53 22.28 -9.24
C PRO A 219 -2.37 22.45 -10.22
N HIS A 220 -2.33 23.57 -10.95
CA HIS A 220 -1.27 23.86 -11.91
C HIS A 220 -0.58 25.17 -11.55
N ILE A 221 0.75 25.13 -11.40
CA ILE A 221 1.56 26.33 -11.16
C ILE A 221 2.32 26.70 -12.42
N TYR A 222 2.37 28.02 -12.69
CA TYR A 222 3.19 28.57 -13.76
C TYR A 222 4.41 29.26 -13.16
N ILE A 223 5.58 28.94 -13.69
CA ILE A 223 6.87 29.49 -13.25
C ILE A 223 7.34 30.44 -14.32
N THR A 224 7.54 31.72 -13.96
CA THR A 224 7.96 32.72 -14.94
C THR A 224 9.36 32.46 -15.46
N GLU A 225 9.57 32.76 -16.75
CA GLU A 225 10.88 32.75 -17.39
C GLU A 225 10.99 33.89 -18.42
N GLY A 226 12.22 34.30 -18.69
CA GLY A 226 12.54 35.23 -19.78
C GLY A 226 12.97 36.61 -19.34
N HIS A 227 12.99 36.95 -18.04
CA HIS A 227 13.45 38.22 -17.49
C HIS A 227 14.70 38.08 -16.59
N GLY A 228 15.37 36.93 -16.65
CA GLY A 228 16.56 36.65 -15.83
C GLY A 228 16.26 35.83 -14.59
N GLU A 229 15.04 35.33 -14.44
CA GLU A 229 14.64 34.45 -13.33
C GLU A 229 15.49 33.18 -13.30
N SER A 230 15.73 32.71 -12.09
CA SER A 230 16.39 31.42 -11.89
C SER A 230 15.41 30.26 -12.13
N THR A 231 15.95 29.11 -12.54
CA THR A 231 15.15 27.89 -12.67
C THR A 231 15.00 27.18 -11.32
N LEU A 232 13.85 26.57 -11.07
CA LEU A 232 13.67 25.70 -9.91
C LEU A 232 14.55 24.45 -10.04
N SER A 233 15.00 23.93 -8.91
CA SER A 233 15.76 22.69 -8.91
C SER A 233 14.92 21.51 -9.38
N ALA A 234 15.54 20.54 -10.04
CA ALA A 234 14.86 19.32 -10.48
C ALA A 234 14.17 18.58 -9.30
N MET A 235 14.79 18.61 -8.12
CA MET A 235 14.23 18.01 -6.91
C MET A 235 12.92 18.69 -6.47
N LEU A 236 12.84 20.04 -6.56
CA LEU A 236 11.61 20.76 -6.24
C LEU A 236 10.51 20.49 -7.26
N LEU A 237 10.86 20.44 -8.55
CA LEU A 237 9.91 20.09 -9.61
C LEU A 237 9.37 18.67 -9.43
N GLN A 238 10.24 17.73 -9.05
CA GLN A 238 9.83 16.36 -8.72
C GLN A 238 8.92 16.33 -7.48
N TYR A 239 9.27 17.08 -6.43
CA TYR A 239 8.42 17.19 -5.23
C TYR A 239 7.01 17.73 -5.55
N LEU A 240 6.89 18.70 -6.45
CA LEU A 240 5.59 19.19 -6.92
C LEU A 240 4.80 18.08 -7.62
N ALA A 241 5.44 17.35 -8.53
CA ALA A 241 4.82 16.23 -9.25
C ALA A 241 4.39 15.10 -8.30
N ASP A 242 5.22 14.74 -7.32
CA ASP A 242 4.94 13.71 -6.30
C ASP A 242 3.75 14.12 -5.39
N ASN A 243 3.45 15.41 -5.29
CA ASN A 243 2.31 15.93 -4.54
C ASN A 243 1.14 16.39 -5.42
N ASN A 244 1.00 15.81 -6.61
CA ASN A 244 -0.11 16.05 -7.53
C ASN A 244 -0.25 17.51 -8.00
N ILE A 245 0.85 18.26 -8.06
CA ILE A 245 0.89 19.65 -8.52
C ILE A 245 1.54 19.68 -9.90
N GLY A 246 0.76 20.03 -10.93
CA GLY A 246 1.28 20.28 -12.27
C GLY A 246 2.13 21.56 -12.30
N HIS A 247 3.15 21.59 -13.14
CA HIS A 247 3.97 22.78 -13.32
C HIS A 247 4.38 22.97 -14.78
N GLU A 248 4.48 24.25 -15.19
CA GLU A 248 4.91 24.64 -16.52
C GLU A 248 5.66 25.97 -16.45
N TYR A 249 6.64 26.15 -17.33
CA TYR A 249 7.33 27.43 -17.48
C TYR A 249 6.55 28.36 -18.39
N LEU A 250 6.30 29.60 -17.91
CA LEU A 250 5.54 30.62 -18.63
C LEU A 250 6.47 31.78 -19.03
N ARG A 251 6.68 31.93 -20.33
CA ARG A 251 7.40 33.07 -20.89
C ARG A 251 6.46 34.25 -21.00
N THR A 252 6.40 35.08 -19.96
CA THR A 252 5.43 36.19 -19.81
C THR A 252 5.51 37.22 -20.93
N VAL A 253 6.70 37.44 -21.53
CA VAL A 253 6.87 38.37 -22.68
C VAL A 253 6.07 37.94 -23.90
N THR A 254 5.87 36.65 -24.11
CA THR A 254 5.20 36.07 -25.27
C THR A 254 3.80 35.55 -24.98
N ALA A 255 3.50 35.22 -23.75
CA ALA A 255 2.23 34.61 -23.34
C ALA A 255 1.04 35.63 -23.43
N GLY A 256 1.30 36.93 -23.22
CA GLY A 256 0.28 37.97 -23.23
C GLY A 256 -0.65 37.97 -22.02
N GLU A 257 -1.04 36.80 -21.53
CA GLU A 257 -1.91 36.61 -20.35
C GLU A 257 -1.50 35.37 -19.56
N ILE A 258 -1.90 35.33 -18.30
CA ILE A 258 -1.72 34.13 -17.45
C ILE A 258 -2.79 33.11 -17.84
N PRO A 259 -2.43 31.82 -18.07
CA PRO A 259 -3.39 30.77 -18.40
C PRO A 259 -4.52 30.68 -17.37
N ALA A 260 -5.76 30.48 -17.86
CA ALA A 260 -6.94 30.43 -16.99
C ALA A 260 -6.97 29.24 -16.02
N ASP A 261 -6.17 28.21 -16.27
CA ASP A 261 -5.98 27.04 -15.41
C ASP A 261 -4.92 27.25 -14.34
N ALA A 262 -4.23 28.41 -14.31
CA ALA A 262 -3.24 28.73 -13.28
C ALA A 262 -3.87 28.74 -11.88
N SER A 263 -3.34 27.90 -11.00
CA SER A 263 -3.63 27.94 -9.57
C SER A 263 -2.69 28.90 -8.85
N CYS A 264 -1.47 29.06 -9.36
CA CYS A 264 -0.46 29.95 -8.81
C CYS A 264 0.53 30.39 -9.92
N LEU A 265 1.07 31.60 -9.79
CA LEU A 265 2.19 32.10 -10.58
C LEU A 265 3.41 32.25 -9.65
N VAL A 266 4.53 31.61 -10.02
CA VAL A 266 5.77 31.65 -9.27
C VAL A 266 6.80 32.47 -10.02
N ILE A 267 7.35 33.52 -9.35
CA ILE A 267 8.48 34.32 -9.83
C ILE A 267 9.66 33.98 -8.92
N TYR A 268 10.64 33.26 -9.46
CA TYR A 268 11.74 32.74 -8.66
C TYR A 268 13.05 33.49 -8.93
N ALA A 269 13.55 34.18 -7.89
CA ALA A 269 14.82 34.94 -7.92
C ALA A 269 14.92 35.82 -9.19
N PRO A 270 14.07 36.83 -9.33
CA PRO A 270 14.02 37.72 -10.48
C PRO A 270 15.27 38.60 -10.61
#